data_d8681c962878e2925b4d8a84ad28d317
#
_entry.id   d8681c962878e2925b4d8a84ad28d317
#
_cell.length_a   1.000
_cell.length_b   1.000
_cell.length_c   1.000
_cell.angle_alpha   90.00
_cell.angle_beta   90.00
_cell.angle_gamma   90.00
#
_symmetry.space_group_name_H-M   'P 1'
#
loop_
_entity.id
_entity.type
_entity.pdbx_description
1 polymer ?
#
loop_
_entity_poly.entity_id
_entity_poly.type
_entity_poly.pdbx_seq_one_letter_code
_entity_poly.pdbx_strand_id
1 'polypeptide(L)'
;RHVLLTPGNFYPALQASGSIPFVLQAVHDIPGAPRGAYWDGGITDYHLHLAYNATSSVAAGAGPESAGGKKDHQAGQIVLYPHFQQAVVPGWLDKPWKRRHGATPFLDHMLVLAPNPEWVRTLPGGKLPDRNDFQKLTHAERVEAWSTSVRAARQLADEFEAWLAQPAAARVQPL
;
A
#
# COMPACT_ATOMS: atom_id res chain seq x y z
N ARG A 1 -15.99 -6.80 -9.12
CA ARG A 1 -16.60 -6.22 -10.32
C ARG A 1 -16.02 -4.82 -10.54
N HIS A 2 -15.49 -4.55 -11.74
CA HIS A 2 -15.00 -3.23 -12.12
C HIS A 2 -16.14 -2.37 -12.67
N VAL A 3 -16.15 -1.10 -12.30
CA VAL A 3 -17.08 -0.09 -12.79
C VAL A 3 -16.27 1.07 -13.36
N LEU A 4 -16.58 1.48 -14.58
CA LEU A 4 -15.88 2.59 -15.22
C LEU A 4 -16.22 3.90 -14.51
N LEU A 5 -15.20 4.70 -14.21
CA LEU A 5 -15.39 6.05 -13.68
C LEU A 5 -15.90 6.99 -14.78
N THR A 6 -16.89 7.76 -14.44
CA THR A 6 -17.53 8.77 -15.29
C THR A 6 -17.69 10.07 -14.50
N PRO A 7 -17.93 11.22 -15.13
CA PRO A 7 -18.24 12.46 -14.41
C PRO A 7 -19.43 12.30 -13.42
N GLY A 8 -20.39 11.45 -13.74
CA GLY A 8 -21.58 11.23 -12.90
C GLY A 8 -21.33 10.39 -11.64
N ASN A 9 -20.30 9.53 -11.63
CA ASN A 9 -20.02 8.68 -10.46
C ASN A 9 -18.70 8.99 -9.76
N PHE A 10 -17.89 9.89 -10.30
CA PHE A 10 -16.56 10.20 -9.76
C PHE A 10 -16.62 10.69 -8.31
N TYR A 11 -17.42 11.72 -8.03
CA TYR A 11 -17.51 12.28 -6.68
C TYR A 11 -18.06 11.29 -5.65
N PRO A 12 -19.19 10.60 -5.89
CA PRO A 12 -19.66 9.61 -4.93
C PRO A 12 -18.69 8.43 -4.76
N ALA A 13 -17.97 8.02 -5.79
CA ALA A 13 -16.93 6.99 -5.68
C ALA A 13 -15.76 7.47 -4.82
N LEU A 14 -15.28 8.71 -5.02
CA LEU A 14 -14.23 9.33 -4.22
C LEU A 14 -14.67 9.49 -2.76
N GLN A 15 -15.89 9.96 -2.53
CA GLN A 15 -16.45 10.07 -1.19
C GLN A 15 -16.53 8.71 -0.49
N ALA A 16 -16.98 7.67 -1.20
CA ALA A 16 -17.03 6.32 -0.67
C ALA A 16 -15.65 5.79 -0.28
N SER A 17 -14.62 6.07 -1.12
CA SER A 17 -13.23 5.69 -0.85
C SER A 17 -12.64 6.32 0.42
N GLY A 18 -13.20 7.44 0.90
CA GLY A 18 -12.81 8.08 2.16
C GLY A 18 -13.80 7.85 3.31
N SER A 19 -14.90 7.10 3.08
CA SER A 19 -15.94 6.88 4.09
C SER A 19 -15.55 5.76 5.04
N ILE A 20 -14.78 6.10 6.08
CA ILE A 20 -14.32 5.17 7.11
C ILE A 20 -15.53 4.64 7.90
N PRO A 21 -15.74 3.32 7.98
CA PRO A 21 -16.82 2.72 8.75
C PRO A 21 -16.79 3.16 10.21
N PHE A 22 -17.97 3.30 10.80
CA PHE A 22 -18.21 3.75 12.19
C PHE A 22 -17.83 5.22 12.46
N VAL A 23 -17.16 5.91 11.52
CA VAL A 23 -16.74 7.32 11.66
C VAL A 23 -17.56 8.21 10.72
N LEU A 24 -17.75 7.78 9.49
CA LEU A 24 -18.49 8.51 8.45
C LEU A 24 -19.72 7.71 8.01
N GLN A 25 -20.56 8.32 7.21
CA GLN A 25 -21.72 7.65 6.61
C GLN A 25 -21.31 6.93 5.32
N ALA A 26 -21.98 5.81 5.03
CA ALA A 26 -21.84 5.14 3.76
C ALA A 26 -22.35 6.00 2.61
N VAL A 27 -21.76 5.84 1.44
CA VAL A 27 -22.31 6.38 0.19
C VAL A 27 -23.19 5.31 -0.43
N HIS A 28 -24.41 5.66 -0.76
CA HIS A 28 -25.39 4.71 -1.29
C HIS A 28 -25.55 4.88 -2.80
N ASP A 29 -25.79 3.75 -3.47
CA ASP A 29 -26.27 3.67 -4.86
C ASP A 29 -25.46 4.51 -5.85
N ILE A 30 -24.14 4.31 -5.88
CA ILE A 30 -23.25 5.01 -6.82
C ILE A 30 -23.68 4.72 -8.27
N PRO A 31 -23.86 5.75 -9.13
CA PRO A 31 -24.31 5.56 -10.51
C PRO A 31 -23.41 4.58 -11.31
N GLY A 32 -24.04 3.62 -11.97
CA GLY A 32 -23.35 2.59 -12.76
C GLY A 32 -22.75 1.45 -11.93
N ALA A 33 -22.76 1.55 -10.61
CA ALA A 33 -22.34 0.49 -9.71
C ALA A 33 -23.55 -0.33 -9.19
N PRO A 34 -23.34 -1.54 -8.65
CA PRO A 34 -24.41 -2.28 -7.98
C PRO A 34 -25.06 -1.45 -6.88
N ARG A 35 -26.35 -1.64 -6.66
CA ARG A 35 -27.04 -0.95 -5.56
C ARG A 35 -26.52 -1.43 -4.21
N GLY A 36 -26.37 -0.51 -3.27
CA GLY A 36 -25.92 -0.83 -1.92
C GLY A 36 -25.15 0.30 -1.24
N ALA A 37 -24.61 0.01 -0.07
CA ALA A 37 -23.79 0.89 0.73
C ALA A 37 -22.31 0.70 0.38
N TYR A 38 -21.60 1.79 0.13
CA TYR A 38 -20.20 1.82 -0.22
C TYR A 38 -19.40 2.50 0.89
N TRP A 39 -18.28 1.92 1.22
CA TRP A 39 -17.37 2.33 2.27
C TRP A 39 -15.93 2.41 1.76
N ASP A 40 -15.04 2.94 2.58
CA ASP A 40 -13.59 2.94 2.33
C ASP A 40 -13.10 1.53 2.03
N GLY A 41 -12.42 1.39 0.90
CA GLY A 41 -11.85 0.12 0.42
C GLY A 41 -10.81 -0.49 1.37
N GLY A 42 -10.21 0.33 2.23
CA GLY A 42 -9.26 -0.13 3.24
C GLY A 42 -9.82 -1.15 4.23
N ILE A 43 -11.16 -1.33 4.31
CA ILE A 43 -11.77 -2.41 5.09
C ILE A 43 -11.27 -3.77 4.62
N THR A 44 -11.21 -3.97 3.30
CA THR A 44 -10.90 -5.25 2.65
C THR A 44 -9.54 -5.26 1.99
N ASP A 45 -8.98 -4.09 1.69
CA ASP A 45 -7.68 -3.92 1.04
C ASP A 45 -6.95 -2.71 1.64
N TYR A 46 -6.36 -2.91 2.82
CA TYR A 46 -5.77 -1.83 3.61
C TYR A 46 -4.38 -1.40 3.13
N HIS A 47 -3.54 -2.38 2.74
CA HIS A 47 -2.17 -2.14 2.27
C HIS A 47 -1.98 -2.61 0.82
N LEU A 48 -2.99 -2.46 -0.03
CA LEU A 48 -2.91 -2.83 -1.45
C LEU A 48 -2.44 -4.27 -1.65
N HIS A 49 -3.08 -5.21 -0.95
CA HIS A 49 -2.82 -6.64 -1.06
C HIS A 49 -3.41 -7.18 -2.38
N LEU A 50 -2.82 -6.75 -3.51
CA LEU A 50 -3.30 -7.04 -4.86
C LEU A 50 -2.55 -8.23 -5.46
N ALA A 51 -3.12 -8.83 -6.51
CA ALA A 51 -2.49 -9.92 -7.24
C ALA A 51 -1.37 -9.39 -8.16
N TYR A 52 -0.23 -9.02 -7.60
CA TYR A 52 0.93 -8.51 -8.34
C TYR A 52 1.61 -9.56 -9.21
N ASN A 53 1.34 -10.86 -8.97
CA ASN A 53 1.79 -11.97 -9.79
C ASN A 53 0.93 -12.20 -11.04
N ALA A 54 -0.23 -11.54 -11.16
CA ALA A 54 -1.03 -11.60 -12.36
C ALA A 54 -0.31 -10.82 -13.48
N THR A 55 0.11 -11.52 -14.53
CA THR A 55 0.66 -10.88 -15.73
C THR A 55 -0.32 -9.82 -16.22
N SER A 56 0.17 -8.59 -16.42
CA SER A 56 -0.63 -7.47 -16.91
C SER A 56 -1.14 -7.74 -18.33
N SER A 57 -2.22 -8.50 -18.46
CA SER A 57 -2.98 -8.58 -19.72
C SER A 57 -3.92 -7.38 -19.90
N VAL A 58 -3.74 -6.31 -19.13
CA VAL A 58 -4.59 -5.10 -19.17
C VAL A 58 -3.86 -3.92 -19.83
N ALA A 59 -2.89 -4.19 -20.72
CA ALA A 59 -2.41 -3.17 -21.63
C ALA A 59 -2.92 -3.50 -23.04
N ALA A 60 -3.84 -2.65 -23.53
CA ALA A 60 -4.43 -2.62 -24.88
C ALA A 60 -5.52 -3.67 -25.15
N GLY A 61 -6.79 -3.27 -25.04
CA GLY A 61 -7.93 -3.51 -25.95
C GLY A 61 -8.00 -4.79 -26.79
N ALA A 62 -7.61 -5.97 -26.26
CA ALA A 62 -7.76 -7.22 -26.96
C ALA A 62 -8.85 -8.06 -26.32
N GLY A 63 -9.88 -8.38 -27.08
CA GLY A 63 -11.01 -9.23 -26.70
C GLY A 63 -10.59 -10.67 -26.36
N PRO A 64 -11.53 -11.50 -25.88
CA PRO A 64 -11.27 -12.82 -25.30
C PRO A 64 -11.10 -13.89 -26.40
N GLU A 65 -10.04 -13.85 -27.20
CA GLU A 65 -9.66 -14.96 -28.08
C GLU A 65 -8.16 -14.99 -28.32
N SER A 66 -7.45 -15.77 -27.49
CA SER A 66 -6.35 -16.65 -27.87
C SER A 66 -5.77 -17.38 -26.65
N ALA A 67 -6.46 -18.44 -26.22
CA ALA A 67 -5.86 -19.46 -25.38
C ALA A 67 -4.99 -20.37 -26.25
N GLY A 68 -3.69 -20.08 -26.37
CA GLY A 68 -2.79 -20.91 -27.18
C GLY A 68 -1.40 -20.32 -27.39
N GLY A 69 -0.84 -19.61 -26.44
CA GLY A 69 0.53 -19.09 -26.49
C GLY A 69 1.38 -19.71 -25.38
N LYS A 70 2.56 -20.25 -25.74
CA LYS A 70 3.59 -20.76 -24.82
C LYS A 70 3.77 -19.79 -23.67
N LYS A 71 3.78 -20.32 -22.44
CA LYS A 71 4.23 -19.62 -21.23
C LYS A 71 5.73 -19.33 -21.40
N ASP A 72 6.05 -18.27 -22.12
CA ASP A 72 7.36 -17.67 -21.98
C ASP A 72 7.40 -17.14 -20.54
N HIS A 73 8.30 -17.70 -19.74
CA HIS A 73 8.64 -17.17 -18.41
C HIS A 73 9.18 -15.74 -18.62
N GLN A 74 8.30 -14.76 -18.66
CA GLN A 74 8.72 -13.38 -18.47
C GLN A 74 9.38 -13.36 -17.11
N ALA A 75 10.70 -13.13 -17.10
CA ALA A 75 11.47 -12.90 -15.89
C ALA A 75 10.69 -11.90 -15.05
N GLY A 76 10.22 -12.33 -13.87
CA GLY A 76 9.16 -11.69 -13.14
C GLY A 76 9.48 -10.21 -12.88
N GLN A 77 8.59 -9.35 -13.29
CA GLN A 77 8.65 -7.95 -12.89
C GLN A 77 8.49 -7.89 -11.38
N ILE A 78 9.47 -7.30 -10.69
CA ILE A 78 9.41 -7.06 -9.25
C ILE A 78 8.65 -5.76 -9.02
N VAL A 79 7.65 -5.80 -8.16
CA VAL A 79 6.94 -4.62 -7.69
C VAL A 79 7.64 -4.12 -6.43
N LEU A 80 8.30 -2.96 -6.52
CA LEU A 80 8.85 -2.28 -5.36
C LEU A 80 7.72 -1.60 -4.60
N TYR A 81 7.59 -1.95 -3.31
CA TYR A 81 6.55 -1.43 -2.43
C TYR A 81 7.17 -0.71 -1.22
N PRO A 82 7.44 0.61 -1.32
CA PRO A 82 7.87 1.39 -0.17
C PRO A 82 6.75 1.45 0.86
N HIS A 83 7.06 1.05 2.09
CA HIS A 83 6.08 0.96 3.16
C HIS A 83 6.64 1.43 4.50
N PHE A 84 5.78 1.85 5.41
CA PHE A 84 6.19 2.34 6.73
C PHE A 84 6.44 1.21 7.75
N GLN A 85 6.11 -0.01 7.43
CA GLN A 85 6.30 -1.20 8.29
C GLN A 85 6.61 -2.45 7.46
N GLN A 86 7.19 -3.46 8.08
CA GLN A 86 7.65 -4.69 7.44
C GLN A 86 6.53 -5.71 7.14
N ALA A 87 5.27 -5.39 7.43
CA ALA A 87 4.16 -6.30 7.24
C ALA A 87 3.08 -5.69 6.34
N VAL A 88 2.51 -6.49 5.46
CA VAL A 88 1.37 -6.11 4.61
C VAL A 88 0.08 -6.58 5.28
N VAL A 89 -0.71 -5.64 5.78
CA VAL A 89 -1.99 -5.93 6.44
C VAL A 89 -3.09 -6.02 5.37
N PRO A 90 -3.77 -7.16 5.21
CA PRO A 90 -4.76 -7.34 4.14
C PRO A 90 -5.93 -6.38 4.25
N GLY A 91 -6.60 -6.30 5.39
CA GLY A 91 -7.74 -5.43 5.62
C GLY A 91 -7.62 -4.66 6.93
N TRP A 92 -8.33 -3.54 7.03
CA TRP A 92 -8.32 -2.71 8.24
C TRP A 92 -8.72 -3.48 9.51
N LEU A 93 -9.68 -4.40 9.39
CA LEU A 93 -10.12 -5.27 10.49
C LEU A 93 -9.09 -6.35 10.83
N ASP A 94 -8.12 -6.62 9.97
CA ASP A 94 -7.07 -7.61 10.20
C ASP A 94 -5.89 -7.08 11.04
N LYS A 95 -5.84 -5.79 11.32
CA LYS A 95 -4.76 -5.17 12.10
C LYS A 95 -4.40 -5.90 13.41
N PRO A 96 -5.37 -6.34 14.24
CA PRO A 96 -5.04 -7.08 15.45
C PRO A 96 -4.64 -8.54 15.20
N TRP A 97 -4.86 -9.07 14.00
CA TRP A 97 -4.67 -10.48 13.66
C TRP A 97 -3.35 -10.71 12.94
N LYS A 98 -2.22 -10.54 13.64
CA LYS A 98 -0.86 -10.64 13.07
C LYS A 98 -0.62 -11.91 12.25
N ARG A 99 -1.25 -13.04 12.59
CA ARG A 99 -1.17 -14.29 11.81
C ARG A 99 -1.70 -14.19 10.37
N ARG A 100 -2.45 -13.12 10.06
CA ARG A 100 -2.99 -12.85 8.72
C ARG A 100 -2.13 -11.89 7.89
N HIS A 101 -1.02 -11.41 8.45
CA HIS A 101 -0.12 -10.46 7.79
C HIS A 101 1.01 -11.14 7.01
N GLY A 102 1.02 -12.46 6.94
CA GLY A 102 2.05 -13.21 6.23
C GLY A 102 1.92 -13.09 4.71
N ALA A 103 2.99 -13.52 4.04
CA ALA A 103 3.02 -13.58 2.59
C ALA A 103 1.90 -14.47 2.03
N THR A 104 1.38 -14.08 0.88
CA THR A 104 0.47 -14.89 0.08
C THR A 104 0.99 -14.97 -1.35
N PRO A 105 0.52 -15.91 -2.17
CA PRO A 105 0.96 -16.01 -3.57
C PRO A 105 0.75 -14.71 -4.38
N PHE A 106 -0.14 -13.82 -3.94
CA PHE A 106 -0.33 -12.52 -4.58
C PHE A 106 0.88 -11.58 -4.42
N LEU A 107 1.69 -11.78 -3.38
CA LEU A 107 2.84 -10.96 -3.03
C LEU A 107 4.17 -11.55 -3.51
N ASP A 108 4.18 -12.68 -4.25
CA ASP A 108 5.40 -13.38 -4.67
C ASP A 108 6.37 -12.50 -5.49
N HIS A 109 5.86 -11.48 -6.18
CA HIS A 109 6.65 -10.53 -6.96
C HIS A 109 6.82 -9.16 -6.27
N MET A 110 6.45 -9.04 -4.99
CA MET A 110 6.56 -7.80 -4.23
C MET A 110 7.85 -7.77 -3.41
N LEU A 111 8.60 -6.68 -3.54
CA LEU A 111 9.68 -6.33 -2.64
C LEU A 111 9.23 -5.18 -1.74
N VAL A 112 8.97 -5.48 -0.47
CA VAL A 112 8.62 -4.47 0.53
C VAL A 112 9.89 -3.77 1.01
N LEU A 113 9.95 -2.46 0.83
CA LEU A 113 11.02 -1.61 1.35
C LEU A 113 10.49 -0.85 2.57
N ALA A 114 10.92 -1.26 3.76
CA ALA A 114 10.47 -0.68 5.00
C ALA A 114 11.63 -0.25 5.90
N PRO A 115 11.48 0.82 6.70
CA PRO A 115 12.53 1.25 7.62
C PRO A 115 12.77 0.20 8.70
N ASN A 116 14.05 0.03 9.06
CA ASN A 116 14.42 -0.84 10.17
C ASN A 116 13.84 -0.28 11.49
N PRO A 117 13.19 -1.11 12.33
CA PRO A 117 12.65 -0.66 13.61
C PRO A 117 13.70 -0.03 14.55
N GLU A 118 14.95 -0.44 14.48
CA GLU A 118 16.04 0.18 15.26
C GLU A 118 16.33 1.59 14.80
N TRP A 119 16.37 1.81 13.49
CA TRP A 119 16.49 3.15 12.93
C TRP A 119 15.28 4.02 13.30
N VAL A 120 14.07 3.49 13.25
CA VAL A 120 12.87 4.23 13.67
C VAL A 120 12.97 4.72 15.11
N ARG A 121 13.57 3.93 16.01
CA ARG A 121 13.78 4.35 17.42
C ARG A 121 14.72 5.54 17.58
N THR A 122 15.56 5.85 16.58
CA THR A 122 16.44 7.02 16.60
C THR A 122 15.74 8.32 16.23
N LEU A 123 14.54 8.23 15.65
CA LEU A 123 13.76 9.41 15.27
C LEU A 123 13.15 10.12 16.48
N PRO A 124 12.75 11.40 16.33
CA PRO A 124 12.06 12.13 17.40
C PRO A 124 10.84 11.35 17.93
N GLY A 125 10.80 11.14 19.23
CA GLY A 125 9.75 10.32 19.87
C GLY A 125 9.87 8.81 19.62
N GLY A 126 10.95 8.32 19.00
CA GLY A 126 11.19 6.90 18.72
C GLY A 126 10.21 6.28 17.74
N LYS A 127 9.62 7.07 16.85
CA LYS A 127 8.56 6.63 15.94
C LYS A 127 8.58 7.41 14.62
N LEU A 128 7.91 6.87 13.62
CA LEU A 128 7.61 7.63 12.41
C LEU A 128 6.59 8.75 12.71
N PRO A 129 6.67 9.91 12.02
CA PRO A 129 5.64 10.94 12.07
C PRO A 129 4.25 10.37 11.79
N ASP A 130 3.25 10.74 12.60
CA ASP A 130 1.89 10.29 12.41
C ASP A 130 0.85 11.36 12.84
N ARG A 131 -0.43 11.07 12.57
CA ARG A 131 -1.56 11.98 12.88
C ARG A 131 -1.72 12.31 14.36
N ASN A 132 -1.21 11.48 15.28
CA ASN A 132 -1.32 11.74 16.71
C ASN A 132 -0.45 12.93 17.14
N ASP A 133 0.55 13.28 16.33
CA ASP A 133 1.43 14.44 16.57
C ASP A 133 0.64 15.76 16.50
N PHE A 134 -0.48 15.78 15.76
CA PHE A 134 -1.36 16.96 15.76
C PHE A 134 -2.07 17.20 17.10
N GLN A 135 -2.23 16.16 17.90
CA GLN A 135 -2.86 16.25 19.21
C GLN A 135 -1.83 16.41 20.34
N LYS A 136 -0.61 15.88 20.15
CA LYS A 136 0.39 15.79 21.21
C LYS A 136 1.46 16.88 21.16
N LEU A 137 1.70 17.45 20.00
CA LEU A 137 2.76 18.42 19.77
C LEU A 137 2.19 19.77 19.34
N THR A 138 2.81 20.83 19.79
CA THR A 138 2.58 22.16 19.23
C THR A 138 2.99 22.20 17.76
N HIS A 139 2.58 23.23 17.03
CA HIS A 139 2.97 23.40 15.64
C HIS A 139 4.50 23.41 15.46
N ALA A 140 5.21 24.17 16.30
CA ALA A 140 6.67 24.31 16.21
C ALA A 140 7.38 22.98 16.48
N GLU A 141 7.00 22.27 17.56
CA GLU A 141 7.56 20.94 17.89
C GLU A 141 7.32 19.92 16.79
N ARG A 142 6.12 19.93 16.20
CA ARG A 142 5.78 19.03 15.09
C ARG A 142 6.60 19.32 13.84
N VAL A 143 6.76 20.60 13.47
CA VAL A 143 7.59 21.00 12.33
C VAL A 143 9.03 20.53 12.54
N GLU A 144 9.60 20.74 13.73
CA GLU A 144 10.98 20.32 14.04
C GLU A 144 11.12 18.79 14.00
N ALA A 145 10.23 18.05 14.64
CA ALA A 145 10.27 16.59 14.68
C ALA A 145 10.11 15.98 13.28
N TRP A 146 9.17 16.49 12.49
CA TRP A 146 8.94 15.98 11.13
C TRP A 146 10.06 16.35 10.18
N SER A 147 10.59 17.57 10.26
CA SER A 147 11.76 17.99 9.46
C SER A 147 12.99 17.16 9.79
N THR A 148 13.18 16.82 11.07
CA THR A 148 14.27 15.94 11.50
C THR A 148 14.09 14.53 10.94
N SER A 149 12.88 13.98 10.99
CA SER A 149 12.57 12.67 10.40
C SER A 149 12.79 12.64 8.88
N VAL A 150 12.39 13.71 8.17
CA VAL A 150 12.63 13.84 6.72
C VAL A 150 14.12 13.91 6.40
N ARG A 151 14.90 14.66 7.18
CA ARG A 151 16.38 14.70 7.01
C ARG A 151 17.02 13.34 7.24
N ALA A 152 16.60 12.65 8.30
CA ALA A 152 17.09 11.31 8.62
C ALA A 152 16.72 10.27 7.55
N ALA A 153 15.59 10.42 6.87
CA ALA A 153 15.14 9.51 5.82
C ALA A 153 16.07 9.46 4.59
N ARG A 154 16.98 10.44 4.42
CA ARG A 154 18.01 10.39 3.38
C ARG A 154 18.90 9.16 3.52
N GLN A 155 19.21 8.76 4.75
CA GLN A 155 19.97 7.54 5.01
C GLN A 155 19.32 6.31 4.39
N LEU A 156 17.98 6.21 4.44
CA LEU A 156 17.25 5.08 3.84
C LEU A 156 17.37 5.07 2.31
N ALA A 157 17.36 6.24 1.69
CA ALA A 157 17.56 6.38 0.25
C ALA A 157 19.00 5.97 -0.15
N ASP A 158 20.00 6.46 0.59
CA ASP A 158 21.42 6.15 0.35
C ASP A 158 21.69 4.64 0.51
N GLU A 159 21.13 4.00 1.54
CA GLU A 159 21.25 2.55 1.75
C GLU A 159 20.56 1.74 0.66
N PHE A 160 19.40 2.19 0.18
CA PHE A 160 18.70 1.53 -0.90
C PHE A 160 19.46 1.66 -2.24
N GLU A 161 20.00 2.84 -2.53
CA GLU A 161 20.83 3.08 -3.71
C GLU A 161 22.10 2.21 -3.67
N ALA A 162 22.77 2.13 -2.53
CA ALA A 162 23.92 1.25 -2.34
C ALA A 162 23.54 -0.24 -2.54
N TRP A 163 22.37 -0.66 -2.07
CA TRP A 163 21.87 -2.02 -2.30
C TRP A 163 21.56 -2.27 -3.77
N LEU A 164 21.00 -1.31 -4.49
CA LEU A 164 20.74 -1.43 -5.94
C LEU A 164 22.04 -1.60 -6.76
N ALA A 165 23.11 -0.93 -6.33
CA ALA A 165 24.42 -1.06 -6.97
C ALA A 165 25.03 -2.45 -6.79
N GLN A 166 24.75 -3.12 -5.64
CA GLN A 166 25.23 -4.46 -5.31
C GLN A 166 24.12 -5.25 -4.59
N PRO A 167 23.11 -5.76 -5.32
CA PRO A 167 22.01 -6.48 -4.71
C PRO A 167 22.49 -7.73 -3.98
N ALA A 168 22.25 -7.80 -2.67
CA ALA A 168 22.55 -8.96 -1.85
C ALA A 168 21.27 -9.62 -1.38
N ALA A 169 20.96 -10.80 -1.90
CA ALA A 169 19.78 -11.58 -1.53
C ALA A 169 19.72 -11.90 -0.03
N ALA A 170 20.88 -12.00 0.64
CA ALA A 170 20.96 -12.23 2.08
C ALA A 170 20.36 -11.09 2.94
N ARG A 171 20.14 -9.90 2.35
CA ARG A 171 19.45 -8.79 3.02
C ARG A 171 17.94 -8.79 2.81
N VAL A 172 17.45 -9.66 1.94
CA VAL A 172 16.01 -9.82 1.69
C VAL A 172 15.49 -10.92 2.60
N GLN A 173 14.48 -10.60 3.38
CA GLN A 173 13.85 -11.55 4.30
C GLN A 173 12.45 -11.89 3.79
N PRO A 174 11.96 -13.12 4.00
CA PRO A 174 10.56 -13.46 3.74
C PRO A 174 9.61 -12.55 4.56
N LEU A 175 8.47 -12.25 3.95
CA LEU A 175 7.43 -11.41 4.58
C LEU A 175 6.71 -12.19 5.68
#